data_461980c5f631ba22ed0ed20ad9f28c91
#
_entry.id   461980c5f631ba22ed0ed20ad9f28c91
#
_cell.length_a   1.000
_cell.length_b   1.000
_cell.length_c   1.000
_cell.angle_alpha   90.00
_cell.angle_beta   90.00
_cell.angle_gamma   90.00
#
_symmetry.space_group_name_H-M   'P 1'
#
loop_
_entity.id
_entity.type
_entity.pdbx_description
1 polymer ?
#
loop_
_entity_poly.entity_id
_entity_poly.type
_entity_poly.pdbx_seq_one_letter_code
_entity_poly.pdbx_strand_id
1 'polypeptide(L)'
;MRIVFPGYKWFLTMVFVTCSFTMHAQEKFESPNRSNKKLPDSLFIIKYDTLFHVQTWLSDNHMEYRLKYNRDFELILAPNEINNLSFGISYRFLELGLSFSPQFLNEKDSWKKGQSDKFSFSFGFSMHRFYLSFDLTSVTGFYLKNSADFGLRSPDSPFFQFPDLRVGYFSTLLRYNINPKFSTAALGGGTQVQKKSAWTILPSVQFATYRFHDNLDSAGVQNETTYSTDLNFLAPFVGTVVISPKFAFTMGLGPSFGVDFFKSVSLNEDRKAQITKGTGFTSGYTIQSALSYNNTKRFFAGFEFRYRSYGHKLENLQRLEKQYSYFQMYCGWRLNPPRFARKSLDWANKVSPVKFE
;
A
#
# COMPACT_ATOMS: atom_id res chain seq x y z
N MET A 1 13.59 23.51 0.13
CA MET A 1 13.13 22.26 0.75
C MET A 1 14.18 21.18 0.49
N ARG A 2 15.10 20.94 1.44
CA ARG A 2 16.12 19.90 1.30
C ARG A 2 15.55 18.62 1.90
N ILE A 3 15.23 17.65 1.05
CA ILE A 3 14.86 16.30 1.49
C ILE A 3 16.18 15.60 1.87
N VAL A 4 16.49 15.58 3.15
CA VAL A 4 17.62 14.81 3.69
C VAL A 4 17.07 13.47 4.15
N PHE A 5 17.42 12.39 3.46
CA PHE A 5 17.14 11.01 3.89
C PHE A 5 18.27 10.52 4.81
N PRO A 6 18.14 10.60 6.14
CA PRO A 6 19.12 10.01 7.04
C PRO A 6 18.78 8.52 7.20
N GLY A 7 19.62 7.65 6.78
CA GLY A 7 19.42 6.19 6.92
C GLY A 7 19.68 5.38 5.66
N TYR A 8 19.68 6.02 4.48
CA TYR A 8 19.90 5.32 3.21
C TYR A 8 21.29 4.67 3.10
N LYS A 9 22.28 5.16 3.84
CA LYS A 9 23.65 4.57 3.85
C LYS A 9 23.66 3.13 4.35
N TRP A 10 22.93 2.84 5.43
CA TRP A 10 22.83 1.49 6.00
C TRP A 10 21.99 0.56 5.13
N PHE A 11 20.93 1.09 4.51
CA PHE A 11 20.10 0.32 3.58
C PHE A 11 20.86 -0.05 2.30
N LEU A 12 21.58 0.90 1.71
CA LEU A 12 22.46 0.62 0.57
C LEU A 12 23.52 -0.43 0.91
N THR A 13 24.09 -0.38 2.11
CA THR A 13 25.05 -1.39 2.57
C THR A 13 24.40 -2.75 2.76
N MET A 14 23.20 -2.81 3.33
CA MET A 14 22.45 -4.07 3.53
C MET A 14 22.00 -4.68 2.20
N VAL A 15 21.52 -3.86 1.24
CA VAL A 15 21.18 -4.30 -0.10
C VAL A 15 22.42 -4.78 -0.86
N PHE A 16 23.57 -4.10 -0.73
CA PHE A 16 24.83 -4.54 -1.33
C PHE A 16 25.32 -5.86 -0.73
N VAL A 17 25.25 -6.04 0.59
CA VAL A 17 25.65 -7.28 1.27
C VAL A 17 24.78 -8.44 0.85
N THR A 18 23.44 -8.28 0.80
CA THR A 18 22.53 -9.33 0.32
C THR A 18 22.71 -9.62 -1.18
N CYS A 19 22.98 -8.60 -2.01
CA CYS A 19 23.31 -8.80 -3.42
C CYS A 19 24.63 -9.57 -3.63
N SER A 20 25.64 -9.34 -2.77
CA SER A 20 26.95 -10.00 -2.88
C SER A 20 26.90 -11.49 -2.54
N PHE A 21 26.08 -11.89 -1.57
CA PHE A 21 25.92 -13.32 -1.20
C PHE A 21 25.21 -14.15 -2.28
N THR A 22 24.38 -13.55 -3.11
CA THR A 22 23.64 -14.27 -4.16
C THR A 22 24.39 -14.39 -5.48
N MET A 23 25.47 -13.62 -5.70
CA MET A 23 26.24 -13.70 -6.94
C MET A 23 27.10 -14.96 -7.09
N HIS A 24 27.37 -15.71 -6.00
CA HIS A 24 28.20 -16.91 -6.02
C HIS A 24 27.44 -18.23 -6.27
N ALA A 25 26.10 -18.20 -6.33
CA ALA A 25 25.28 -19.40 -6.59
C ALA A 25 24.82 -19.47 -8.06
N GLN A 26 25.75 -19.34 -9.02
CA GLN A 26 25.38 -19.36 -10.44
C GLN A 26 25.80 -20.64 -11.13
N GLU A 27 24.91 -21.60 -11.23
CA GLU A 27 24.97 -22.64 -12.26
C GLU A 27 23.79 -22.55 -13.23
N LYS A 28 24.10 -22.91 -14.48
CA LYS A 28 23.29 -22.83 -15.69
C LYS A 28 21.83 -23.26 -15.49
N PHE A 29 20.93 -22.41 -15.90
CA PHE A 29 19.50 -22.70 -15.91
C PHE A 29 18.92 -22.63 -17.32
N GLU A 30 18.47 -23.76 -17.84
CA GLU A 30 17.64 -23.86 -19.06
C GLU A 30 16.16 -23.69 -18.68
N SER A 31 15.46 -22.80 -19.37
CA SER A 31 14.02 -22.63 -19.19
C SER A 31 13.26 -23.82 -19.78
N PRO A 32 12.24 -24.38 -19.10
CA PRO A 32 11.41 -25.41 -19.69
C PRO A 32 10.65 -24.85 -20.91
N ASN A 33 10.82 -25.55 -22.03
CA ASN A 33 10.21 -25.26 -23.32
C ASN A 33 8.68 -25.45 -23.21
N ARG A 34 7.89 -24.38 -23.23
CA ARG A 34 6.43 -24.44 -23.39
C ARG A 34 6.05 -24.00 -24.80
N SER A 35 5.15 -24.76 -25.39
CA SER A 35 4.67 -24.71 -26.76
C SER A 35 4.40 -23.32 -27.30
N ASN A 36 4.94 -23.02 -28.47
CA ASN A 36 4.88 -21.79 -29.21
C ASN A 36 3.48 -21.50 -29.80
N LYS A 37 2.51 -21.10 -28.98
CA LYS A 37 1.44 -20.20 -29.45
C LYS A 37 1.78 -18.79 -28.98
N LYS A 38 2.45 -18.02 -29.84
CA LYS A 38 2.72 -16.59 -29.62
C LYS A 38 1.40 -15.83 -29.57
N LEU A 39 0.88 -15.62 -28.38
CA LEU A 39 -0.23 -14.67 -28.15
C LEU A 39 0.28 -13.24 -28.46
N PRO A 40 -0.57 -12.33 -29.03
CA PRO A 40 -0.19 -10.95 -29.34
C PRO A 40 0.43 -10.20 -28.17
N ASP A 41 0.09 -10.56 -26.95
CA ASP A 41 0.58 -9.96 -25.70
C ASP A 41 2.06 -10.24 -25.43
N SER A 42 2.61 -11.33 -25.93
CA SER A 42 4.04 -11.70 -25.76
C SER A 42 5.02 -10.70 -26.41
N LEU A 43 4.53 -9.87 -27.33
CA LEU A 43 5.31 -8.76 -27.92
C LEU A 43 5.48 -7.59 -26.96
N PHE A 44 4.51 -7.39 -26.03
CA PHE A 44 4.47 -6.25 -25.11
C PHE A 44 4.91 -6.60 -23.70
N ILE A 45 4.74 -7.87 -23.29
CA ILE A 45 4.91 -8.32 -21.90
C ILE A 45 5.75 -9.58 -21.87
N ILE A 46 6.74 -9.64 -20.98
CA ILE A 46 7.43 -10.87 -20.60
C ILE A 46 6.81 -11.37 -19.29
N LYS A 47 6.39 -12.63 -19.25
CA LYS A 47 5.88 -13.28 -18.05
C LYS A 47 6.95 -14.17 -17.42
N TYR A 48 7.17 -13.96 -16.12
CA TYR A 48 8.03 -14.78 -15.26
C TYR A 48 7.22 -15.52 -14.19
N ASP A 49 5.93 -15.72 -14.44
CA ASP A 49 4.95 -16.37 -13.56
C ASP A 49 5.32 -17.80 -13.14
N THR A 50 6.15 -18.48 -13.93
CA THR A 50 6.71 -19.81 -13.60
C THR A 50 7.87 -19.76 -12.60
N LEU A 51 8.39 -18.58 -12.29
CA LEU A 51 9.44 -18.38 -11.29
C LEU A 51 8.82 -17.97 -9.95
N PHE A 52 9.51 -18.26 -8.87
CA PHE A 52 9.18 -17.84 -7.52
C PHE A 52 9.87 -16.51 -7.25
N HIS A 53 9.10 -15.49 -6.94
CA HIS A 53 9.59 -14.14 -6.69
C HIS A 53 9.70 -13.90 -5.19
N VAL A 54 10.85 -13.41 -4.77
CA VAL A 54 11.08 -12.92 -3.42
C VAL A 54 11.50 -11.47 -3.53
N GLN A 55 10.86 -10.59 -2.81
CA GLN A 55 11.20 -9.18 -2.81
C GLN A 55 11.18 -8.59 -1.41
N THR A 56 11.96 -7.54 -1.24
CA THR A 56 11.95 -6.70 -0.05
C THR A 56 11.78 -5.25 -0.47
N TRP A 57 11.09 -4.48 0.36
CA TRP A 57 10.99 -3.04 0.15
C TRP A 57 11.06 -2.27 1.45
N LEU A 58 11.64 -1.09 1.35
CA LEU A 58 11.64 -0.06 2.36
C LEU A 58 10.69 1.04 1.89
N SER A 59 9.75 1.42 2.72
CA SER A 59 8.80 2.48 2.40
C SER A 59 8.71 3.51 3.51
N ASP A 60 8.60 4.76 3.09
CA ASP A 60 8.23 5.91 3.92
C ASP A 60 6.75 6.22 3.67
N ASN A 61 5.95 6.19 4.73
CA ASN A 61 4.49 6.30 4.64
C ASN A 61 4.01 7.51 5.43
N HIS A 62 3.30 8.39 4.75
CA HIS A 62 2.59 9.50 5.36
C HIS A 62 1.09 9.25 5.29
N MET A 63 0.44 9.39 6.44
CA MET A 63 -1.00 9.22 6.59
C MET A 63 -1.53 10.41 7.39
N GLU A 64 -2.58 11.05 6.91
CA GLU A 64 -3.25 12.14 7.62
C GLU A 64 -4.77 11.96 7.57
N TYR A 65 -5.40 12.19 8.71
CA TYR A 65 -6.85 12.31 8.84
C TYR A 65 -7.17 13.74 9.21
N ARG A 66 -7.87 14.48 8.33
CA ARG A 66 -8.27 15.86 8.51
C ARG A 66 -9.76 15.91 8.78
N LEU A 67 -10.10 16.32 10.00
CA LEU A 67 -11.48 16.45 10.48
C LEU A 67 -11.84 17.93 10.51
N LYS A 68 -12.62 18.38 9.52
CA LYS A 68 -13.09 19.78 9.42
C LYS A 68 -14.49 19.89 9.99
N TYR A 69 -14.64 20.61 11.09
CA TYR A 69 -15.93 20.87 11.74
C TYR A 69 -16.59 22.14 11.22
N ASN A 70 -15.81 23.19 10.93
CA ASN A 70 -16.24 24.44 10.32
C ASN A 70 -15.07 25.05 9.54
N ARG A 71 -15.20 26.34 9.10
CA ARG A 71 -14.15 27.00 8.31
C ARG A 71 -12.85 27.18 9.10
N ASP A 72 -12.97 27.36 10.42
CA ASP A 72 -11.86 27.78 11.30
C ASP A 72 -11.40 26.68 12.25
N PHE A 73 -12.10 25.54 12.31
CA PHE A 73 -11.80 24.44 13.20
C PHE A 73 -11.54 23.14 12.45
N GLU A 74 -10.26 22.78 12.38
CA GLU A 74 -9.77 21.54 11.75
C GLU A 74 -8.83 20.81 12.71
N LEU A 75 -9.02 19.50 12.88
CA LEU A 75 -8.07 18.62 13.56
C LEU A 75 -7.31 17.80 12.51
N ILE A 76 -5.99 17.78 12.61
CA ILE A 76 -5.12 17.01 11.73
C ILE A 76 -4.42 15.93 12.55
N LEU A 77 -4.91 14.70 12.48
CA LEU A 77 -4.33 13.54 13.14
C LEU A 77 -3.36 12.83 12.18
N ALA A 78 -2.15 12.58 12.63
CA ALA A 78 -1.16 11.83 11.88
C ALA A 78 -0.39 10.90 12.81
N PRO A 79 0.02 9.70 12.35
CA PRO A 79 1.06 8.95 13.03
C PRO A 79 2.40 9.64 12.80
N ASN A 80 3.40 9.39 13.66
CA ASN A 80 4.76 9.79 13.37
C ASN A 80 5.22 9.14 12.04
N GLU A 81 6.18 9.73 11.33
CA GLU A 81 6.69 9.19 10.06
C GLU A 81 7.00 7.69 10.20
N ILE A 82 6.32 6.87 9.40
CA ILE A 82 6.42 5.41 9.54
C ILE A 82 7.23 4.84 8.39
N ASN A 83 8.49 4.51 8.69
CA ASN A 83 9.33 3.74 7.79
C ASN A 83 9.05 2.25 8.00
N ASN A 84 8.63 1.57 6.95
CA ASN A 84 8.35 0.15 7.00
C ASN A 84 9.42 -0.65 6.27
N LEU A 85 9.77 -1.78 6.86
CA LEU A 85 10.45 -2.88 6.20
C LEU A 85 9.41 -3.92 5.82
N SER A 86 9.45 -4.35 4.56
CA SER A 86 8.45 -5.25 4.03
C SER A 86 9.10 -6.39 3.25
N PHE A 87 8.44 -7.54 3.26
CA PHE A 87 8.82 -8.74 2.53
C PHE A 87 7.63 -9.25 1.72
N GLY A 88 7.90 -9.70 0.51
CA GLY A 88 6.88 -10.26 -0.35
C GLY A 88 7.37 -11.46 -1.10
N ILE A 89 6.41 -12.32 -1.37
CA ILE A 89 6.59 -13.46 -2.26
C ILE A 89 5.46 -13.47 -3.29
N SER A 90 5.80 -13.82 -4.52
CA SER A 90 4.78 -14.06 -5.54
C SER A 90 5.16 -15.26 -6.41
N TYR A 91 4.15 -16.04 -6.75
CA TYR A 91 4.30 -17.20 -7.60
C TYR A 91 3.02 -17.44 -8.39
N ARG A 92 3.16 -17.55 -9.72
CA ARG A 92 2.03 -17.64 -10.64
C ARG A 92 1.06 -16.47 -10.45
N PHE A 93 -0.13 -16.74 -9.97
CA PHE A 93 -1.23 -15.81 -9.76
C PHE A 93 -1.33 -15.26 -8.32
N LEU A 94 -0.52 -15.78 -7.39
CA LEU A 94 -0.59 -15.41 -5.97
C LEU A 94 0.53 -14.44 -5.59
N GLU A 95 0.18 -13.48 -4.74
CA GLU A 95 1.08 -12.52 -4.13
C GLU A 95 0.79 -12.44 -2.63
N LEU A 96 1.82 -12.46 -1.80
CA LEU A 96 1.76 -12.28 -0.36
C LEU A 96 2.75 -11.20 0.07
N GLY A 97 2.33 -10.33 0.95
CA GLY A 97 3.17 -9.28 1.51
C GLY A 97 3.00 -9.16 3.02
N LEU A 98 4.10 -8.90 3.71
CA LEU A 98 4.15 -8.62 5.12
C LEU A 98 4.98 -7.36 5.34
N SER A 99 4.47 -6.43 6.15
CA SER A 99 5.11 -5.15 6.42
C SER A 99 5.01 -4.81 7.90
N PHE A 100 6.09 -4.30 8.46
CA PHE A 100 6.15 -3.85 9.85
C PHE A 100 7.08 -2.63 9.96
N SER A 101 6.91 -1.86 11.03
CA SER A 101 7.69 -0.65 11.32
C SER A 101 8.71 -0.91 12.44
N PRO A 102 9.97 -1.32 12.13
CA PRO A 102 10.97 -1.56 13.16
C PRO A 102 11.34 -0.25 13.88
N GLN A 103 11.50 -0.29 15.19
CA GLN A 103 11.83 0.88 16.00
C GLN A 103 13.10 1.58 15.52
N PHE A 104 14.15 0.84 15.17
CA PHE A 104 15.42 1.40 14.72
C PHE A 104 15.32 2.26 13.44
N LEU A 105 14.24 2.14 12.67
CA LEU A 105 13.95 2.99 11.51
C LEU A 105 13.09 4.21 11.87
N ASN A 106 12.46 4.22 13.06
CA ASN A 106 11.41 5.15 13.44
C ASN A 106 11.69 5.95 14.74
N GLU A 107 12.92 5.92 15.24
CA GLU A 107 13.32 6.63 16.48
C GLU A 107 13.31 8.16 16.34
N LYS A 108 13.41 8.66 15.10
CA LYS A 108 13.50 10.09 14.84
C LYS A 108 12.22 10.82 15.24
N ASP A 109 12.38 11.92 15.97
CA ASP A 109 11.31 12.79 16.46
C ASP A 109 10.27 12.11 17.39
N SER A 110 10.54 10.89 17.87
CA SER A 110 9.62 10.16 18.77
C SER A 110 9.30 10.93 20.04
N TRP A 111 10.23 11.73 20.58
CA TRP A 111 10.00 12.56 21.74
C TRP A 111 9.03 13.72 21.44
N LYS A 112 8.99 14.23 20.19
CA LYS A 112 8.08 15.33 19.79
C LYS A 112 6.72 14.83 19.37
N LYS A 113 6.66 13.76 18.59
CA LYS A 113 5.46 13.27 17.90
C LYS A 113 4.86 12.01 18.50
N GLY A 114 5.55 11.42 19.49
CA GLY A 114 5.20 10.11 20.00
C GLY A 114 5.74 8.98 19.11
N GLN A 115 5.58 7.77 19.59
CA GLN A 115 5.95 6.55 18.86
C GLN A 115 4.74 6.02 18.10
N SER A 116 4.95 5.62 16.86
CA SER A 116 3.90 4.96 16.05
C SER A 116 4.38 3.62 15.56
N ASP A 117 3.49 2.63 15.65
CA ASP A 117 3.73 1.27 15.18
C ASP A 117 2.76 0.91 14.06
N LYS A 118 3.26 0.22 13.04
CA LYS A 118 2.45 -0.26 11.94
C LYS A 118 2.74 -1.72 11.63
N PHE A 119 1.68 -2.46 11.42
CA PHE A 119 1.71 -3.80 10.87
C PHE A 119 0.75 -3.88 9.68
N SER A 120 1.18 -4.50 8.58
CA SER A 120 0.32 -4.76 7.43
C SER A 120 0.56 -6.15 6.85
N PHE A 121 -0.53 -6.77 6.43
CA PHE A 121 -0.54 -8.00 5.66
C PHE A 121 -1.31 -7.76 4.37
N SER A 122 -0.78 -8.22 3.24
CA SER A 122 -1.43 -8.13 1.94
C SER A 122 -1.46 -9.49 1.25
N PHE A 123 -2.55 -9.74 0.56
CA PHE A 123 -2.74 -10.90 -0.29
C PHE A 123 -3.27 -10.42 -1.65
N GLY A 124 -2.63 -10.87 -2.74
CA GLY A 124 -2.98 -10.52 -4.09
C GLY A 124 -3.25 -11.76 -4.94
N PHE A 125 -4.17 -11.61 -5.87
CA PHE A 125 -4.57 -12.64 -6.79
C PHE A 125 -4.75 -12.05 -8.19
N SER A 126 -3.95 -12.53 -9.16
CA SER A 126 -3.97 -12.08 -10.55
C SER A 126 -4.55 -13.16 -11.45
N MET A 127 -5.63 -12.86 -12.18
CA MET A 127 -6.24 -13.79 -13.13
C MET A 127 -6.58 -13.08 -14.44
N HIS A 128 -5.90 -13.43 -15.54
CA HIS A 128 -6.08 -12.78 -16.85
C HIS A 128 -5.97 -11.26 -16.78
N ARG A 129 -7.11 -10.56 -16.81
CA ARG A 129 -7.22 -9.10 -16.77
C ARG A 129 -7.68 -8.58 -15.41
N PHE A 130 -8.01 -9.49 -14.49
CA PHE A 130 -8.47 -9.14 -13.15
C PHE A 130 -7.33 -9.21 -12.16
N TYR A 131 -7.34 -8.30 -11.21
CA TYR A 131 -6.51 -8.32 -10.03
C TYR A 131 -7.39 -8.10 -8.81
N LEU A 132 -7.30 -8.99 -7.85
CA LEU A 132 -7.97 -8.91 -6.57
C LEU A 132 -6.92 -8.80 -5.47
N SER A 133 -7.04 -7.82 -4.58
CA SER A 133 -6.20 -7.75 -3.39
C SER A 133 -7.03 -7.61 -2.12
N PHE A 134 -6.42 -8.08 -1.04
CA PHE A 134 -6.88 -7.92 0.33
C PHE A 134 -5.74 -7.34 1.15
N ASP A 135 -6.02 -6.27 1.88
CA ASP A 135 -5.05 -5.58 2.69
C ASP A 135 -5.58 -5.43 4.11
N LEU A 136 -4.79 -5.85 5.08
CA LEU A 136 -5.05 -5.67 6.51
C LEU A 136 -3.94 -4.82 7.10
N THR A 137 -4.28 -3.72 7.74
CA THR A 137 -3.31 -2.80 8.34
C THR A 137 -3.77 -2.38 9.71
N SER A 138 -2.85 -2.28 10.64
CA SER A 138 -3.06 -1.70 11.97
C SER A 138 -1.98 -0.66 12.22
N VAL A 139 -2.39 0.54 12.63
CA VAL A 139 -1.51 1.64 13.03
C VAL A 139 -1.90 2.06 14.45
N THR A 140 -0.92 2.19 15.33
CA THR A 140 -1.11 2.65 16.73
C THR A 140 -0.18 3.82 16.98
N GLY A 141 -0.61 4.80 17.77
CA GLY A 141 0.16 5.99 18.10
C GLY A 141 -0.05 7.10 17.06
N PHE A 142 -0.69 8.18 17.47
CA PHE A 142 -0.98 9.36 16.66
C PHE A 142 -0.62 10.63 17.43
N TYR A 143 -0.50 11.72 16.72
CA TYR A 143 -0.36 13.05 17.30
C TYR A 143 -1.23 14.07 16.55
N LEU A 144 -1.59 15.15 17.24
CA LEU A 144 -2.31 16.27 16.65
C LEU A 144 -1.30 17.20 15.97
N LYS A 145 -1.24 17.14 14.64
CA LYS A 145 -0.23 17.85 13.83
C LYS A 145 -0.34 19.37 13.96
N ASN A 146 -1.55 19.86 14.13
CA ASN A 146 -1.83 21.29 14.32
C ASN A 146 -2.11 21.66 15.80
N SER A 147 -1.43 21.05 16.76
CA SER A 147 -1.57 21.32 18.20
C SER A 147 -1.32 22.79 18.57
N ALA A 148 -0.49 23.49 17.80
CA ALA A 148 -0.20 24.91 18.01
C ALA A 148 -1.43 25.81 17.78
N ASP A 149 -2.31 25.45 16.85
CA ASP A 149 -3.52 26.21 16.52
C ASP A 149 -4.51 26.26 17.70
N PHE A 150 -4.37 25.30 18.62
CA PHE A 150 -5.18 25.16 19.83
C PHE A 150 -4.47 25.62 21.11
N GLY A 151 -3.29 26.23 20.98
CA GLY A 151 -2.49 26.62 22.17
C GLY A 151 -1.92 25.42 22.95
N LEU A 152 -2.04 24.22 22.42
CA LEU A 152 -1.57 22.99 23.07
C LEU A 152 -0.06 22.73 22.84
N ARG A 153 0.62 23.63 22.12
CA ARG A 153 2.03 23.47 21.80
C ARG A 153 2.76 24.79 21.67
N SER A 154 3.91 24.90 22.35
CA SER A 154 4.92 25.94 22.09
C SER A 154 5.93 25.42 21.02
N PRO A 155 6.73 26.30 20.37
CA PRO A 155 7.63 25.91 19.28
C PRO A 155 8.54 24.71 19.58
N ASP A 156 9.05 24.60 20.80
CA ASP A 156 9.99 23.55 21.20
C ASP A 156 9.37 22.45 22.08
N SER A 157 8.05 22.50 22.33
CA SER A 157 7.36 21.47 23.11
C SER A 157 6.87 20.30 22.20
N PRO A 158 6.62 19.12 22.79
CA PRO A 158 5.99 18.03 22.08
C PRO A 158 4.61 18.41 21.50
N PHE A 159 4.21 17.71 20.45
CA PHE A 159 2.83 17.73 19.97
C PHE A 159 1.91 17.07 20.99
N PHE A 160 0.61 17.38 20.93
CA PHE A 160 -0.38 16.64 21.69
C PHE A 160 -0.48 15.23 21.10
N GLN A 161 -0.28 14.20 21.93
CA GLN A 161 -0.08 12.82 21.50
C GLN A 161 -1.25 11.93 21.93
N PHE A 162 -1.58 10.96 21.09
CA PHE A 162 -2.56 9.91 21.32
C PHE A 162 -1.85 8.54 21.18
N PRO A 163 -1.08 8.11 22.21
CA PRO A 163 -0.26 6.90 22.12
C PRO A 163 -1.09 5.63 21.93
N ASP A 164 -2.31 5.60 22.47
CA ASP A 164 -3.20 4.44 22.45
C ASP A 164 -4.23 4.47 21.31
N LEU A 165 -4.31 5.58 20.57
CA LEU A 165 -5.19 5.66 19.40
C LEU A 165 -4.76 4.66 18.35
N ARG A 166 -5.65 3.73 18.03
CA ARG A 166 -5.43 2.68 17.05
C ARG A 166 -6.38 2.80 15.88
N VAL A 167 -5.84 2.73 14.68
CA VAL A 167 -6.61 2.65 13.44
C VAL A 167 -6.38 1.28 12.79
N GLY A 168 -7.43 0.45 12.82
CA GLY A 168 -7.49 -0.80 12.06
C GLY A 168 -8.10 -0.54 10.69
N TYR A 169 -7.51 -1.10 9.65
CA TYR A 169 -7.95 -0.96 8.27
C TYR A 169 -7.98 -2.31 7.58
N PHE A 170 -9.07 -2.63 6.92
CA PHE A 170 -9.19 -3.76 6.00
C PHE A 170 -9.70 -3.24 4.66
N SER A 171 -9.10 -3.69 3.56
CA SER A 171 -9.64 -3.38 2.24
C SER A 171 -9.56 -4.55 1.28
N THR A 172 -10.48 -4.55 0.33
CA THR A 172 -10.50 -5.42 -0.83
C THR A 172 -10.58 -4.56 -2.07
N LEU A 173 -9.72 -4.79 -3.04
CA LEU A 173 -9.71 -4.10 -4.33
C LEU A 173 -9.86 -5.12 -5.45
N LEU A 174 -10.91 -4.96 -6.25
CA LEU A 174 -11.07 -5.66 -7.53
C LEU A 174 -10.77 -4.68 -8.65
N ARG A 175 -9.82 -5.02 -9.51
CA ARG A 175 -9.36 -4.20 -10.64
C ARG A 175 -9.47 -4.97 -11.94
N TYR A 176 -9.87 -4.28 -12.99
CA TYR A 176 -9.89 -4.80 -14.36
C TYR A 176 -8.92 -4.04 -15.25
N ASN A 177 -8.11 -4.75 -16.01
CA ASN A 177 -7.21 -4.16 -17.00
C ASN A 177 -7.87 -4.18 -18.40
N ILE A 178 -8.21 -3.00 -18.92
CA ILE A 178 -8.87 -2.89 -20.22
C ILE A 178 -7.92 -3.27 -21.36
N ASN A 179 -6.64 -2.89 -21.27
CA ASN A 179 -5.66 -3.11 -22.33
C ASN A 179 -4.75 -4.33 -22.06
N PRO A 180 -4.90 -5.45 -22.79
CA PRO A 180 -4.07 -6.64 -22.59
C PRO A 180 -2.58 -6.43 -22.88
N LYS A 181 -2.23 -5.37 -23.64
CA LYS A 181 -0.83 -5.00 -23.91
C LYS A 181 -0.15 -4.29 -22.73
N PHE A 182 -0.91 -3.91 -21.71
CA PHE A 182 -0.42 -3.29 -20.49
C PHE A 182 -0.31 -4.32 -19.37
N SER A 183 0.82 -4.37 -18.66
CA SER A 183 1.01 -5.26 -17.52
C SER A 183 0.79 -4.54 -16.20
N THR A 184 -0.26 -4.89 -15.48
CA THR A 184 -0.48 -4.44 -14.08
C THR A 184 0.50 -5.09 -13.12
N ALA A 185 0.94 -6.31 -13.37
CA ALA A 185 1.89 -7.03 -12.54
C ALA A 185 3.35 -6.56 -12.73
N ALA A 186 3.62 -5.71 -13.74
CA ALA A 186 4.91 -5.04 -13.88
C ALA A 186 5.06 -3.80 -12.98
N LEU A 187 3.95 -3.33 -12.40
CA LEU A 187 3.96 -2.24 -11.43
C LEU A 187 4.54 -2.76 -10.11
N GLY A 188 5.62 -2.16 -9.62
CA GLY A 188 6.27 -2.63 -8.39
C GLY A 188 7.17 -3.86 -8.55
N GLY A 189 7.60 -4.22 -9.78
CA GLY A 189 8.63 -5.24 -10.02
C GLY A 189 8.14 -6.68 -9.95
N GLY A 190 6.88 -6.92 -10.18
CA GLY A 190 6.23 -8.23 -10.05
C GLY A 190 6.65 -9.32 -11.04
N THR A 191 5.73 -10.24 -11.25
CA THR A 191 5.90 -11.45 -12.06
C THR A 191 6.00 -11.21 -13.56
N GLN A 192 5.82 -9.95 -13.99
CA GLN A 192 5.85 -9.56 -15.40
C GLN A 192 6.76 -8.35 -15.64
N VAL A 193 7.19 -8.17 -16.88
CA VAL A 193 7.98 -7.03 -17.35
C VAL A 193 7.37 -6.45 -18.61
N GLN A 194 7.13 -5.14 -18.61
CA GLN A 194 6.67 -4.41 -19.79
C GLN A 194 7.84 -4.25 -20.78
N LYS A 195 7.71 -4.76 -22.02
CA LYS A 195 8.72 -4.69 -23.09
C LYS A 195 8.55 -3.53 -24.02
N LYS A 196 7.32 -3.11 -24.27
CA LYS A 196 6.97 -1.99 -25.13
C LYS A 196 6.05 -1.06 -24.37
N SER A 197 6.18 0.23 -24.62
CA SER A 197 5.32 1.24 -24.02
C SER A 197 3.84 0.92 -24.28
N ALA A 198 3.03 1.07 -23.25
CA ALA A 198 1.59 0.84 -23.31
C ALA A 198 0.88 1.67 -22.24
N TRP A 199 -0.41 1.87 -22.43
CA TRP A 199 -1.29 2.56 -21.49
C TRP A 199 -2.61 1.81 -21.33
N THR A 200 -3.29 2.06 -20.24
CA THR A 200 -4.59 1.48 -19.93
C THR A 200 -5.41 2.37 -19.02
N ILE A 201 -6.70 2.12 -18.94
CA ILE A 201 -7.54 2.54 -17.82
C ILE A 201 -7.76 1.31 -16.94
N LEU A 202 -7.72 1.49 -15.63
CA LEU A 202 -7.87 0.43 -14.64
C LEU A 202 -9.13 0.64 -13.79
N PRO A 203 -10.35 0.39 -14.35
CA PRO A 203 -11.57 0.43 -13.54
C PRO A 203 -11.42 -0.53 -12.36
N SER A 204 -11.74 -0.02 -11.18
CA SER A 204 -11.58 -0.75 -9.93
C SER A 204 -12.72 -0.46 -8.98
N VAL A 205 -13.09 -1.47 -8.18
CA VAL A 205 -14.00 -1.33 -7.05
C VAL A 205 -13.21 -1.64 -5.79
N GLN A 206 -13.26 -0.73 -4.83
CA GLN A 206 -12.63 -0.90 -3.54
C GLN A 206 -13.70 -0.89 -2.45
N PHE A 207 -13.71 -1.93 -1.65
CA PHE A 207 -14.40 -1.98 -0.37
C PHE A 207 -13.35 -1.82 0.73
N ALA A 208 -13.59 -0.94 1.71
CA ALA A 208 -12.67 -0.72 2.81
C ALA A 208 -13.42 -0.47 4.11
N THR A 209 -12.92 -1.01 5.21
CA THR A 209 -13.43 -0.73 6.55
C THR A 209 -12.33 -0.16 7.42
N TYR A 210 -12.68 0.82 8.23
CA TYR A 210 -11.80 1.47 9.20
C TYR A 210 -12.43 1.38 10.58
N ARG A 211 -11.59 1.11 11.56
CA ARG A 211 -11.95 1.19 12.97
C ARG A 211 -10.96 2.10 13.67
N PHE A 212 -11.44 3.23 14.13
CA PHE A 212 -10.73 4.12 15.04
C PHE A 212 -11.12 3.73 16.46
N HIS A 213 -10.14 3.46 17.29
CA HIS A 213 -10.37 3.06 18.68
C HIS A 213 -9.33 3.72 19.56
N ASP A 214 -9.80 4.51 20.51
CA ASP A 214 -8.99 5.14 21.53
C ASP A 214 -9.26 4.48 22.88
N ASN A 215 -8.20 4.02 23.54
CA ASN A 215 -8.27 3.38 24.86
C ASN A 215 -8.02 4.38 26.01
N LEU A 216 -8.08 5.69 25.77
CA LEU A 216 -7.85 6.70 26.79
C LEU A 216 -8.87 6.54 27.94
N ASP A 217 -8.47 5.78 28.94
CA ASP A 217 -9.17 5.64 30.24
C ASP A 217 -8.73 6.75 31.21
N SER A 218 -8.19 7.85 30.68
CA SER A 218 -7.70 9.00 31.45
C SER A 218 -8.88 9.89 31.83
N ALA A 219 -9.29 9.80 33.08
CA ALA A 219 -10.09 10.78 33.83
C ALA A 219 -11.00 11.69 32.98
N GLY A 220 -12.13 11.17 32.49
CA GLY A 220 -13.20 11.98 31.90
C GLY A 220 -13.23 12.13 30.38
N VAL A 221 -12.32 11.52 29.65
CA VAL A 221 -12.38 11.45 28.18
C VAL A 221 -13.15 10.18 27.77
N GLN A 222 -14.18 10.39 26.98
CA GLN A 222 -15.10 9.33 26.54
C GLN A 222 -14.38 8.38 25.57
N ASN A 223 -14.40 7.08 25.85
CA ASN A 223 -13.95 6.04 24.91
C ASN A 223 -14.80 6.13 23.65
N GLU A 224 -14.23 6.63 22.56
CA GLU A 224 -14.92 6.71 21.28
C GLU A 224 -14.41 5.64 20.33
N THR A 225 -15.34 4.92 19.73
CA THR A 225 -15.02 3.98 18.65
C THR A 225 -15.82 4.37 17.42
N THR A 226 -15.10 4.75 16.36
CA THR A 226 -15.71 5.06 15.07
C THR A 226 -15.40 3.97 14.07
N TYR A 227 -16.45 3.48 13.43
CA TYR A 227 -16.39 2.55 12.29
C TYR A 227 -16.76 3.29 11.02
N SER A 228 -15.99 3.12 9.97
CA SER A 228 -16.29 3.66 8.65
C SER A 228 -16.15 2.54 7.61
N THR A 229 -17.06 2.47 6.68
CA THR A 229 -17.07 1.49 5.59
C THR A 229 -17.22 2.23 4.27
N ASP A 230 -16.20 2.18 3.44
CA ASP A 230 -16.15 2.85 2.14
C ASP A 230 -16.39 1.84 1.01
N LEU A 231 -17.25 2.20 0.06
CA LEU A 231 -17.34 1.56 -1.24
C LEU A 231 -16.96 2.58 -2.32
N ASN A 232 -15.80 2.41 -2.93
CA ASN A 232 -15.23 3.36 -3.89
C ASN A 232 -15.06 2.74 -5.28
N PHE A 233 -15.38 3.52 -6.31
CA PHE A 233 -15.05 3.25 -7.70
C PHE A 233 -13.87 4.13 -8.10
N LEU A 234 -12.88 3.52 -8.74
CA LEU A 234 -11.68 4.18 -9.22
C LEU A 234 -11.48 3.87 -10.69
N ALA A 235 -11.00 4.84 -11.47
CA ALA A 235 -10.70 4.63 -12.88
C ALA A 235 -9.39 5.35 -13.27
N PRO A 236 -8.24 4.99 -12.72
CA PRO A 236 -6.98 5.63 -13.07
C PRO A 236 -6.56 5.29 -14.51
N PHE A 237 -6.14 6.31 -15.24
CA PHE A 237 -5.36 6.18 -16.46
C PHE A 237 -3.90 5.94 -16.06
N VAL A 238 -3.29 4.89 -16.62
CA VAL A 238 -1.92 4.50 -16.30
C VAL A 238 -1.18 4.21 -17.59
N GLY A 239 0.02 4.77 -17.72
CA GLY A 239 0.91 4.56 -18.85
C GLY A 239 2.30 4.14 -18.39
N THR A 240 2.90 3.19 -19.11
CA THR A 240 4.29 2.80 -18.94
C THR A 240 5.08 3.13 -20.21
N VAL A 241 6.15 3.90 -20.06
CA VAL A 241 7.14 4.18 -21.08
C VAL A 241 8.35 3.27 -20.84
N VAL A 242 8.65 2.43 -21.81
CA VAL A 242 9.87 1.60 -21.80
C VAL A 242 11.01 2.43 -22.35
N ILE A 243 11.92 2.84 -21.47
CA ILE A 243 13.07 3.70 -21.80
C ILE A 243 14.17 2.86 -22.45
N SER A 244 14.37 1.64 -21.95
CA SER A 244 15.34 0.68 -22.48
C SER A 244 14.88 -0.74 -22.11
N PRO A 245 15.54 -1.79 -22.64
CA PRO A 245 15.20 -3.19 -22.26
C PRO A 245 15.27 -3.47 -20.76
N LYS A 246 15.94 -2.62 -19.98
CA LYS A 246 16.13 -2.77 -18.54
C LYS A 246 15.34 -1.77 -17.71
N PHE A 247 14.93 -0.63 -18.28
CA PHE A 247 14.29 0.46 -17.55
C PHE A 247 12.93 0.79 -18.12
N ALA A 248 11.96 0.93 -17.24
CA ALA A 248 10.62 1.41 -17.56
C ALA A 248 10.16 2.43 -16.53
N PHE A 249 9.50 3.48 -17.00
CA PHE A 249 8.86 4.49 -16.17
C PHE A 249 7.35 4.40 -16.33
N THR A 250 6.65 4.37 -15.22
CA THR A 250 5.19 4.32 -15.18
C THR A 250 4.65 5.54 -14.47
N MET A 251 3.56 6.10 -14.99
CA MET A 251 2.81 7.18 -14.36
C MET A 251 1.32 6.90 -14.49
N GLY A 252 0.56 7.29 -13.47
CA GLY A 252 -0.89 7.13 -13.46
C GLY A 252 -1.58 8.19 -12.62
N LEU A 253 -2.78 8.57 -13.07
CA LEU A 253 -3.66 9.53 -12.41
C LEU A 253 -5.10 9.08 -12.63
N GLY A 254 -5.95 9.20 -11.62
CA GLY A 254 -7.38 8.93 -11.80
C GLY A 254 -8.26 9.40 -10.66
N PRO A 255 -9.55 9.66 -10.97
CA PRO A 255 -10.55 9.99 -9.99
C PRO A 255 -11.00 8.75 -9.20
N SER A 256 -11.57 9.01 -8.03
CA SER A 256 -12.33 8.04 -7.24
C SER A 256 -13.62 8.67 -6.74
N PHE A 257 -14.70 7.88 -6.74
CA PHE A 257 -16.01 8.26 -6.24
C PHE A 257 -16.59 7.09 -5.45
N GLY A 258 -17.37 7.40 -4.43
CA GLY A 258 -17.96 6.33 -3.64
C GLY A 258 -18.91 6.82 -2.57
N VAL A 259 -19.21 5.89 -1.68
CA VAL A 259 -20.08 6.10 -0.52
C VAL A 259 -19.38 5.60 0.72
N ASP A 260 -19.44 6.37 1.79
CA ASP A 260 -19.01 5.98 3.13
C ASP A 260 -20.24 5.78 4.03
N PHE A 261 -20.21 4.71 4.80
CA PHE A 261 -21.16 4.42 5.87
C PHE A 261 -20.40 4.48 7.19
N PHE A 262 -20.73 5.40 8.06
CA PHE A 262 -20.05 5.50 9.34
C PHE A 262 -20.99 5.24 10.52
N LYS A 263 -20.40 4.76 11.62
CA LYS A 263 -21.02 4.56 12.91
C LYS A 263 -20.02 4.98 13.97
N SER A 264 -20.37 6.00 14.78
CA SER A 264 -19.62 6.39 15.97
C SER A 264 -20.35 5.96 17.22
N VAL A 265 -19.60 5.43 18.17
CA VAL A 265 -20.10 5.03 19.49
C VAL A 265 -19.28 5.81 20.51
N SER A 266 -19.90 6.77 21.18
CA SER A 266 -19.33 7.55 22.27
C SER A 266 -20.09 7.28 23.56
N LEU A 267 -19.48 7.54 24.72
CA LEU A 267 -20.16 7.52 26.00
C LEU A 267 -20.56 8.94 26.35
N ASN A 268 -21.80 9.18 26.76
CA ASN A 268 -22.24 10.45 27.31
C ASN A 268 -21.77 10.62 28.78
N GLU A 269 -22.06 11.76 29.39
CA GLU A 269 -21.70 12.07 30.77
C GLU A 269 -22.23 11.03 31.76
N ASP A 270 -23.38 10.41 31.49
CA ASP A 270 -23.97 9.32 32.28
C ASP A 270 -23.35 7.95 31.99
N ARG A 271 -22.28 7.87 31.19
CA ARG A 271 -21.66 6.63 30.68
C ARG A 271 -22.61 5.75 29.85
N LYS A 272 -23.67 6.32 29.29
CA LYS A 272 -24.54 5.62 28.34
C LYS A 272 -24.01 5.73 26.94
N ALA A 273 -24.04 4.62 26.19
CA ALA A 273 -23.59 4.62 24.79
C ALA A 273 -24.51 5.48 23.91
N GLN A 274 -23.94 6.51 23.32
CA GLN A 274 -24.57 7.32 22.26
C GLN A 274 -24.08 6.81 20.92
N ILE A 275 -25.01 6.44 20.05
CA ILE A 275 -24.68 5.90 18.72
C ILE A 275 -25.12 6.92 17.67
N THR A 276 -24.14 7.39 16.88
CA THR A 276 -24.38 8.24 15.70
C THR A 276 -24.07 7.43 14.44
N LYS A 277 -24.96 7.48 13.46
CA LYS A 277 -24.79 6.81 12.17
C LYS A 277 -25.04 7.81 11.05
N GLY A 278 -24.33 7.65 9.94
CA GLY A 278 -24.53 8.47 8.76
C GLY A 278 -23.98 7.84 7.50
N THR A 279 -24.30 8.47 6.38
CA THR A 279 -23.82 8.09 5.05
C THR A 279 -23.30 9.34 4.35
N GLY A 280 -22.11 9.24 3.75
CA GLY A 280 -21.48 10.33 3.04
C GLY A 280 -21.08 9.94 1.61
N PHE A 281 -21.13 10.89 0.68
CA PHE A 281 -20.54 10.72 -0.64
C PHE A 281 -19.04 10.98 -0.57
N THR A 282 -18.24 10.05 -1.08
CA THR A 282 -16.78 10.19 -1.16
C THR A 282 -16.33 10.60 -2.54
N SER A 283 -15.37 11.51 -2.61
CA SER A 283 -14.72 11.89 -3.85
C SER A 283 -13.23 12.10 -3.60
N GLY A 284 -12.42 11.80 -4.61
CA GLY A 284 -10.99 11.93 -4.48
C GLY A 284 -10.23 11.59 -5.75
N TYR A 285 -8.94 11.44 -5.59
CA TYR A 285 -8.05 11.08 -6.70
C TYR A 285 -6.85 10.27 -6.22
N THR A 286 -6.23 9.57 -7.16
CA THR A 286 -4.98 8.84 -6.95
C THR A 286 -3.94 9.27 -7.97
N ILE A 287 -2.70 9.40 -7.52
CA ILE A 287 -1.51 9.62 -8.35
C ILE A 287 -0.56 8.48 -8.06
N GLN A 288 0.09 7.95 -9.08
CA GLN A 288 1.14 6.96 -8.91
C GLN A 288 2.26 7.17 -9.92
N SER A 289 3.49 6.88 -9.52
CA SER A 289 4.63 6.83 -10.43
C SER A 289 5.58 5.72 -9.99
N ALA A 290 6.25 5.10 -10.94
CA ALA A 290 7.24 4.07 -10.65
C ALA A 290 8.38 4.10 -11.67
N LEU A 291 9.59 3.87 -11.20
CA LEU A 291 10.76 3.60 -12.03
C LEU A 291 11.21 2.19 -11.73
N SER A 292 11.15 1.31 -12.72
CA SER A 292 11.52 -0.10 -12.58
C SER A 292 12.78 -0.43 -13.37
N TYR A 293 13.66 -1.19 -12.74
CA TYR A 293 14.85 -1.77 -13.31
C TYR A 293 14.74 -3.29 -13.32
N ASN A 294 14.94 -3.90 -14.48
CA ASN A 294 14.95 -5.34 -14.66
C ASN A 294 16.25 -5.76 -15.34
N ASN A 295 17.14 -6.37 -14.57
CA ASN A 295 18.38 -6.92 -15.12
C ASN A 295 18.23 -8.43 -15.25
N THR A 296 18.06 -8.89 -16.49
CA THR A 296 17.92 -10.32 -16.78
C THR A 296 16.66 -10.97 -16.17
N LYS A 297 16.61 -12.31 -16.24
CA LYS A 297 15.49 -13.11 -15.69
C LYS A 297 15.45 -13.18 -14.15
N ARG A 298 16.49 -12.69 -13.46
CA ARG A 298 16.70 -13.00 -12.03
C ARG A 298 16.50 -11.84 -11.08
N PHE A 299 16.97 -10.65 -11.42
CA PHE A 299 16.96 -9.50 -10.52
C PHE A 299 16.08 -8.36 -11.05
N PHE A 300 15.38 -7.72 -10.15
CA PHE A 300 14.63 -6.49 -10.39
C PHE A 300 14.73 -5.56 -9.20
N ALA A 301 14.60 -4.26 -9.45
CA ALA A 301 14.59 -3.22 -8.43
C ALA A 301 13.80 -2.02 -8.92
N GLY A 302 13.49 -1.09 -8.05
CA GLY A 302 12.85 0.15 -8.45
C GLY A 302 12.42 1.03 -7.30
N PHE A 303 11.73 2.09 -7.71
CA PHE A 303 11.12 3.06 -6.83
C PHE A 303 9.67 3.20 -7.22
N GLU A 304 8.81 3.40 -6.25
CA GLU A 304 7.40 3.68 -6.45
C GLU A 304 6.97 4.81 -5.52
N PHE A 305 6.18 5.73 -6.07
CA PHE A 305 5.45 6.74 -5.31
C PHE A 305 3.97 6.58 -5.58
N ARG A 306 3.17 6.68 -4.54
CA ARG A 306 1.72 6.71 -4.64
C ARG A 306 1.15 7.73 -3.67
N TYR A 307 0.20 8.51 -4.17
CA TYR A 307 -0.59 9.43 -3.39
C TYR A 307 -2.08 9.16 -3.62
N ARG A 308 -2.86 9.21 -2.57
CA ARG A 308 -4.30 9.11 -2.61
C ARG A 308 -4.91 10.09 -1.63
N SER A 309 -5.87 10.86 -2.11
CA SER A 309 -6.70 11.72 -1.28
C SER A 309 -8.16 11.43 -1.58
N TYR A 310 -8.96 11.26 -0.54
CA TYR A 310 -10.40 11.17 -0.64
C TYR A 310 -11.04 11.67 0.64
N GLY A 311 -12.21 12.29 0.49
CA GLY A 311 -12.94 12.87 1.60
C GLY A 311 -14.43 12.73 1.41
N HIS A 312 -15.14 12.74 2.52
CA HIS A 312 -16.60 12.70 2.56
C HIS A 312 -17.14 13.72 3.56
N LYS A 313 -18.40 14.09 3.36
CA LYS A 313 -19.13 15.00 4.24
C LYS A 313 -19.86 14.18 5.30
N LEU A 314 -19.66 14.51 6.56
CA LEU A 314 -20.36 13.93 7.72
C LEU A 314 -21.39 14.91 8.26
N GLU A 315 -22.46 14.43 8.89
CA GLU A 315 -23.53 15.28 9.41
C GLU A 315 -23.04 16.31 10.44
N ASN A 316 -22.16 15.92 11.35
CA ASN A 316 -21.61 16.79 12.40
C ASN A 316 -20.23 17.35 12.06
N LEU A 317 -19.60 16.87 11.01
CA LEU A 317 -18.34 17.31 10.47
C LEU A 317 -18.60 17.85 9.08
N GLN A 318 -18.08 19.01 8.76
CA GLN A 318 -18.20 19.51 7.40
C GLN A 318 -17.47 18.59 6.40
N ARG A 319 -16.35 18.00 6.81
CA ARG A 319 -15.58 17.08 5.95
C ARG A 319 -14.59 16.26 6.75
N LEU A 320 -14.55 14.95 6.50
CA LEU A 320 -13.40 14.10 6.84
C LEU A 320 -12.60 13.85 5.56
N GLU A 321 -11.33 14.19 5.58
CA GLU A 321 -10.41 13.93 4.48
C GLU A 321 -9.33 12.94 4.92
N LYS A 322 -9.12 11.90 4.15
CA LYS A 322 -8.10 10.87 4.34
C LYS A 322 -7.04 11.06 3.26
N GLN A 323 -5.83 11.38 3.66
CA GLN A 323 -4.68 11.53 2.76
C GLN A 323 -3.67 10.43 3.08
N TYR A 324 -3.20 9.78 2.05
CA TYR A 324 -2.20 8.73 2.16
C TYR A 324 -1.20 8.86 1.04
N SER A 325 0.07 8.92 1.38
CA SER A 325 1.16 8.83 0.42
C SER A 325 2.23 7.87 0.91
N TYR A 326 2.86 7.19 -0.02
CA TYR A 326 4.07 6.47 0.28
C TYR A 326 5.08 6.60 -0.86
N PHE A 327 6.33 6.56 -0.46
CA PHE A 327 7.46 6.34 -1.33
C PHE A 327 8.12 5.04 -0.93
N GLN A 328 8.37 4.16 -1.89
CA GLN A 328 9.06 2.89 -1.61
C GLN A 328 10.21 2.64 -2.57
N MET A 329 11.25 2.01 -2.02
CA MET A 329 12.34 1.40 -2.77
C MET A 329 12.18 -0.10 -2.63
N TYR A 330 12.29 -0.83 -3.72
CA TYR A 330 12.20 -2.29 -3.70
C TYR A 330 13.33 -2.95 -4.48
N CYS A 331 13.68 -4.16 -4.07
CA CYS A 331 14.48 -5.06 -4.87
C CYS A 331 13.99 -6.51 -4.67
N GLY A 332 14.26 -7.35 -5.66
CA GLY A 332 13.81 -8.73 -5.60
C GLY A 332 14.52 -9.64 -6.57
N TRP A 333 14.31 -10.93 -6.33
CA TRP A 333 14.89 -12.01 -7.11
C TRP A 333 13.83 -12.99 -7.59
N ARG A 334 14.06 -13.49 -8.78
CA ARG A 334 13.28 -14.55 -9.40
C ARG A 334 14.06 -15.85 -9.27
N LEU A 335 13.51 -16.79 -8.51
CA LEU A 335 14.12 -18.04 -8.14
C LEU A 335 13.35 -19.20 -8.77
N ASN A 336 13.95 -20.38 -8.75
CA ASN A 336 13.19 -21.58 -9.05
C ASN A 336 12.15 -21.85 -7.98
N PRO A 337 10.91 -22.19 -8.35
CA PRO A 337 9.88 -22.47 -7.37
C PRO A 337 10.26 -23.70 -6.53
N PRO A 338 10.14 -23.60 -5.19
CA PRO A 338 10.35 -24.74 -4.32
C PRO A 338 9.30 -25.82 -4.61
N ARG A 339 9.67 -27.08 -4.38
CA ARG A 339 8.83 -28.25 -4.74
C ARG A 339 7.43 -28.18 -4.10
N PHE A 340 7.35 -27.71 -2.86
CA PHE A 340 6.06 -27.60 -2.16
C PHE A 340 5.15 -26.57 -2.85
N ALA A 341 5.63 -25.36 -3.19
CA ALA A 341 4.84 -24.32 -3.83
C ALA A 341 4.30 -24.79 -5.20
N ARG A 342 5.15 -25.50 -5.97
CA ARG A 342 4.72 -26.08 -7.24
C ARG A 342 3.59 -27.10 -7.05
N LYS A 343 3.78 -28.08 -6.15
CA LYS A 343 2.80 -29.12 -5.89
C LYS A 343 1.48 -28.58 -5.38
N SER A 344 1.52 -27.61 -4.43
CA SER A 344 0.30 -27.02 -3.86
C SER A 344 -0.52 -26.28 -4.89
N LEU A 345 0.12 -25.48 -5.76
CA LEU A 345 -0.61 -24.75 -6.81
C LEU A 345 -1.03 -25.63 -7.98
N ASP A 346 -0.27 -26.65 -8.33
CA ASP A 346 -0.69 -27.67 -9.32
C ASP A 346 -1.92 -28.42 -8.83
N TRP A 347 -1.96 -28.77 -7.52
CA TRP A 347 -3.13 -29.38 -6.89
C TRP A 347 -4.32 -28.41 -6.88
N ALA A 348 -4.14 -27.17 -6.45
CA ALA A 348 -5.18 -26.16 -6.43
C ALA A 348 -5.78 -25.93 -7.83
N ASN A 349 -4.95 -25.85 -8.86
CA ASN A 349 -5.38 -25.68 -10.24
C ASN A 349 -6.13 -26.94 -10.79
N LYS A 350 -5.81 -28.13 -10.25
CA LYS A 350 -6.49 -29.38 -10.59
C LYS A 350 -7.90 -29.46 -9.98
N VAL A 351 -8.06 -29.00 -8.73
CA VAL A 351 -9.30 -29.10 -7.97
C VAL A 351 -10.24 -27.91 -8.28
N SER A 352 -9.70 -26.77 -8.65
CA SER A 352 -10.48 -25.57 -8.95
C SER A 352 -11.31 -25.75 -10.24
N PRO A 353 -12.61 -25.35 -10.21
CA PRO A 353 -13.43 -25.32 -11.43
C PRO A 353 -12.95 -24.24 -12.42
N VAL A 354 -12.21 -23.22 -11.96
CA VAL A 354 -11.62 -22.16 -12.77
C VAL A 354 -10.14 -22.44 -12.94
N LYS A 355 -9.67 -22.53 -14.19
CA LYS A 355 -8.23 -22.62 -14.49
C LYS A 355 -7.57 -21.27 -14.29
N PHE A 356 -6.57 -21.20 -13.42
CA PHE A 356 -5.85 -19.98 -13.06
C PHE A 356 -4.64 -19.67 -13.98
N GLU A 357 -4.49 -20.42 -15.08
CA GLU A 357 -3.39 -20.24 -16.06
C GLU A 357 -3.84 -19.54 -17.35
#